data_9ca22728a59b2022b81a225e6754286b
#
_entry.id   9ca22728a59b2022b81a225e6754286b
#
_cell.length_a   1.000
_cell.length_b   1.000
_cell.length_c   1.000
_cell.angle_alpha   90.00
_cell.angle_beta   90.00
_cell.angle_gamma   90.00
#
_symmetry.space_group_name_H-M   'P 1'
#
loop_
_entity.id
_entity.type
_entity.pdbx_description
1 polymer ?
#
loop_
_entity_poly.entity_id
_entity_poly.type
_entity_poly.pdbx_seq_one_letter_code
_entity_poly.pdbx_strand_id
1 'polypeptide(L)'
;MYKEKLRESFKIYDEIVLKCFCGIFIGAIVALCEVVFGKGLEWILNFREHMGCVMLVGLPFAGLAIVFLFDHWGRISRKGMGLVFEVDQGKSDWIPLRMAPFMVVSTWITHFFGGSAGREGVAMQIGATVSHYFGKYFRFKNSGVIFMVAGMAAG
;
A
#
# COMPACT_ATOMS: atom_id res chain seq x y z
N MET A 1 40.14 3.52 -21.15
CA MET A 1 38.84 3.23 -21.86
C MET A 1 38.25 1.87 -21.52
N TYR A 2 38.94 0.69 -21.75
CA TYR A 2 38.39 -0.64 -21.42
C TYR A 2 38.21 -0.88 -19.90
N LYS A 3 39.21 -0.54 -19.07
CA LYS A 3 39.15 -0.66 -17.61
C LYS A 3 38.12 0.26 -16.94
N GLU A 4 37.83 1.41 -17.52
CA GLU A 4 36.79 2.32 -17.03
C GLU A 4 35.38 1.76 -17.29
N LYS A 5 35.14 1.25 -18.51
CA LYS A 5 33.88 0.57 -18.83
C LYS A 5 33.60 -0.64 -17.93
N LEU A 6 34.65 -1.43 -17.63
CA LEU A 6 34.52 -2.55 -16.68
C LEU A 6 34.15 -2.06 -15.27
N ARG A 7 34.80 -0.98 -14.80
CA ARG A 7 34.53 -0.41 -13.48
C ARG A 7 33.14 0.20 -13.35
N GLU A 8 32.64 0.80 -14.42
CA GLU A 8 31.24 1.28 -14.49
C GLU A 8 30.24 0.12 -14.48
N SER A 9 30.52 -0.94 -15.24
CA SER A 9 29.67 -2.13 -15.25
C SER A 9 29.61 -2.78 -13.86
N PHE A 10 30.74 -2.95 -13.16
CA PHE A 10 30.74 -3.49 -11.80
C PHE A 10 29.93 -2.63 -10.81
N LYS A 11 30.02 -1.30 -10.88
CA LYS A 11 29.21 -0.41 -10.03
C LYS A 11 27.69 -0.57 -10.31
N ILE A 12 27.32 -0.75 -11.57
CA ILE A 12 25.91 -0.97 -11.94
C ILE A 12 25.42 -2.31 -11.39
N TYR A 13 26.23 -3.37 -11.45
CA TYR A 13 25.88 -4.68 -10.89
C TYR A 13 25.73 -4.61 -9.36
N ASP A 14 26.65 -3.95 -8.65
CA ASP A 14 26.59 -3.77 -7.20
C ASP A 14 25.32 -3.00 -6.80
N GLU A 15 24.95 -1.95 -7.54
CA GLU A 15 23.69 -1.23 -7.29
C GLU A 15 22.45 -2.09 -7.53
N ILE A 16 22.43 -2.91 -8.57
CA ILE A 16 21.31 -3.79 -8.88
C ILE A 16 21.16 -4.85 -7.78
N VAL A 17 22.25 -5.49 -7.40
CA VAL A 17 22.25 -6.51 -6.34
C VAL A 17 21.75 -5.91 -5.02
N LEU A 18 22.23 -4.74 -4.65
CA LEU A 18 21.79 -4.06 -3.44
C LEU A 18 20.30 -3.68 -3.49
N LYS A 19 19.81 -3.20 -4.64
CA LYS A 19 18.37 -2.92 -4.84
C LYS A 19 17.53 -4.18 -4.72
N CYS A 20 18.01 -5.32 -5.22
CA CYS A 20 17.32 -6.61 -5.07
C CYS A 20 17.23 -7.04 -3.59
N PHE A 21 18.31 -6.96 -2.83
CA PHE A 21 18.29 -7.26 -1.39
C PHE A 21 17.34 -6.35 -0.62
N CYS A 22 17.39 -5.04 -0.88
CA CYS A 22 16.46 -4.09 -0.28
C CYS A 22 15.00 -4.42 -0.68
N GLY A 23 14.77 -4.79 -1.94
CA GLY A 23 13.45 -5.20 -2.44
C GLY A 23 12.90 -6.43 -1.73
N ILE A 24 13.72 -7.45 -1.49
CA ILE A 24 13.32 -8.65 -0.73
C ILE A 24 12.91 -8.27 0.71
N PHE A 25 13.69 -7.43 1.38
CA PHE A 25 13.37 -6.99 2.74
C PHE A 25 12.07 -6.19 2.80
N ILE A 26 11.89 -5.23 1.89
CA ILE A 26 10.66 -4.44 1.79
C ILE A 26 9.48 -5.35 1.44
N GLY A 27 9.65 -6.28 0.49
CA GLY A 27 8.63 -7.26 0.11
C GLY A 27 8.16 -8.12 1.28
N ALA A 28 9.08 -8.55 2.15
CA ALA A 28 8.73 -9.28 3.37
C ALA A 28 7.86 -8.44 4.33
N ILE A 29 8.16 -7.15 4.47
CA ILE A 29 7.34 -6.24 5.30
C ILE A 29 5.95 -6.05 4.69
N VAL A 30 5.88 -5.84 3.37
CA VAL A 30 4.61 -5.73 2.64
C VAL A 30 3.78 -6.99 2.83
N ALA A 31 4.37 -8.17 2.63
CA ALA A 31 3.70 -9.45 2.80
C ALA A 31 3.13 -9.63 4.23
N LEU A 32 3.85 -9.18 5.26
CA LEU A 32 3.34 -9.19 6.63
C LEU A 32 2.11 -8.29 6.80
N CYS A 33 2.14 -7.09 6.21
CA CYS A 33 0.99 -6.18 6.22
C CYS A 33 -0.22 -6.79 5.50
N GLU A 34 0.02 -7.45 4.36
CA GLU A 34 -1.03 -8.13 3.57
C GLU A 34 -1.63 -9.32 4.33
N VAL A 35 -0.82 -10.10 5.03
CA VAL A 35 -1.31 -11.21 5.88
C VAL A 35 -2.21 -10.67 6.99
N VAL A 36 -1.84 -9.58 7.64
CA VAL A 36 -2.67 -8.94 8.68
C VAL A 36 -3.99 -8.44 8.08
N PHE A 37 -3.92 -7.76 6.93
CA PHE A 37 -5.11 -7.27 6.21
C PHE A 37 -6.04 -8.43 5.81
N GLY A 38 -5.50 -9.47 5.20
CA GLY A 38 -6.26 -10.62 4.70
C GLY A 38 -6.91 -11.42 5.83
N LYS A 39 -6.17 -11.74 6.89
CA LYS A 39 -6.71 -12.46 8.06
C LYS A 39 -7.78 -11.65 8.79
N GLY A 40 -7.58 -10.34 8.94
CA GLY A 40 -8.59 -9.46 9.53
C GLY A 40 -9.87 -9.44 8.70
N LEU A 41 -9.73 -9.41 7.38
CA LEU A 41 -10.87 -9.45 6.47
C LEU A 41 -11.60 -10.80 6.52
N GLU A 42 -10.88 -11.92 6.52
CA GLU A 42 -11.43 -13.26 6.65
C GLU A 42 -12.23 -13.42 7.95
N TRP A 43 -11.67 -12.95 9.06
CA TRP A 43 -12.37 -12.95 10.34
C TRP A 43 -13.67 -12.14 10.30
N ILE A 44 -13.67 -10.96 9.69
CA ILE A 44 -14.85 -10.10 9.52
C ILE A 44 -15.91 -10.79 8.66
N LEU A 45 -15.52 -11.43 7.57
CA LEU A 45 -16.41 -12.13 6.67
C LEU A 45 -17.09 -13.32 7.38
N ASN A 46 -16.31 -14.13 8.10
CA ASN A 46 -16.82 -15.24 8.89
C ASN A 46 -17.80 -14.78 9.99
N PHE A 47 -17.47 -13.68 10.67
CA PHE A 47 -18.36 -13.10 11.69
C PHE A 47 -19.68 -12.63 11.06
N ARG A 48 -19.62 -11.99 9.89
CA ARG A 48 -20.81 -11.49 9.18
C ARG A 48 -21.73 -12.62 8.74
N GLU A 49 -21.22 -13.77 8.31
CA GLU A 49 -22.06 -14.92 7.91
C GLU A 49 -23.03 -15.36 9.02
N HIS A 50 -22.61 -15.22 10.27
CA HIS A 50 -23.45 -15.55 11.43
C HIS A 50 -24.53 -14.50 11.72
N MET A 51 -24.34 -13.25 11.30
CA MET A 51 -25.25 -12.13 11.60
C MET A 51 -26.31 -11.87 10.52
N GLY A 52 -26.18 -12.45 9.33
CA GLY A 52 -27.12 -12.33 8.22
C GLY A 52 -27.27 -10.91 7.67
N CYS A 53 -28.41 -10.65 7.01
CA CYS A 53 -28.65 -9.38 6.29
C CYS A 53 -28.89 -8.17 7.21
N VAL A 54 -29.03 -8.34 8.52
CA VAL A 54 -29.32 -7.24 9.45
C VAL A 54 -28.23 -6.18 9.44
N MET A 55 -26.98 -6.57 9.20
CA MET A 55 -25.86 -5.64 9.13
C MET A 55 -25.91 -4.66 7.96
N LEU A 56 -26.61 -5.00 6.87
CA LEU A 56 -26.77 -4.10 5.71
C LEU A 56 -27.44 -2.77 6.05
N VAL A 57 -28.30 -2.75 7.06
CA VAL A 57 -28.94 -1.53 7.55
C VAL A 57 -27.90 -0.54 8.10
N GLY A 58 -26.78 -1.03 8.60
CA GLY A 58 -25.67 -0.21 9.09
C GLY A 58 -24.77 0.38 8.01
N LEU A 59 -24.89 -0.06 6.74
CA LEU A 59 -23.99 0.36 5.65
C LEU A 59 -23.97 1.88 5.40
N PRO A 60 -25.10 2.62 5.42
CA PRO A 60 -25.06 4.08 5.32
C PRO A 60 -24.28 4.76 6.45
N PHE A 61 -24.42 4.25 7.69
CA PHE A 61 -23.68 4.76 8.83
C PHE A 61 -22.18 4.45 8.73
N ALA A 62 -21.83 3.27 8.21
CA ALA A 62 -20.44 2.92 7.88
C ALA A 62 -19.84 3.89 6.86
N GLY A 63 -20.59 4.22 5.80
CA GLY A 63 -20.17 5.21 4.80
C GLY A 63 -19.89 6.58 5.43
N LEU A 64 -20.81 7.07 6.27
CA LEU A 64 -20.61 8.33 7.01
C LEU A 64 -19.40 8.30 7.93
N ALA A 65 -19.19 7.19 8.66
CA ALA A 65 -18.03 7.03 9.52
C ALA A 65 -16.72 7.04 8.73
N ILE A 66 -16.67 6.38 7.58
CA ILE A 66 -15.50 6.38 6.68
C ILE A 66 -15.22 7.80 6.16
N VAL A 67 -16.23 8.51 5.68
CA VAL A 67 -16.09 9.90 5.21
C VAL A 67 -15.56 10.79 6.34
N PHE A 68 -16.13 10.70 7.53
CA PHE A 68 -15.68 11.45 8.70
C PHE A 68 -14.22 11.13 9.06
N LEU A 69 -13.85 9.85 9.03
CA LEU A 69 -12.49 9.38 9.30
C LEU A 69 -11.48 10.03 8.33
N PHE A 70 -11.79 10.01 7.03
CA PHE A 70 -10.93 10.61 6.02
C PHE A 70 -10.89 12.13 6.06
N ASP A 71 -12.00 12.80 6.33
CA ASP A 71 -12.07 14.26 6.39
C ASP A 71 -11.32 14.82 7.60
N HIS A 72 -11.37 14.10 8.74
CA HIS A 72 -10.74 14.58 9.97
C HIS A 72 -9.25 14.26 10.05
N TRP A 73 -8.84 13.03 9.65
CA TRP A 73 -7.46 12.57 9.83
C TRP A 73 -6.75 12.17 8.53
N GLY A 74 -7.48 11.93 7.45
CA GLY A 74 -6.97 11.30 6.23
C GLY A 74 -7.02 12.15 4.97
N ARG A 75 -7.06 13.50 5.06
CA ARG A 75 -7.29 14.38 3.89
C ARG A 75 -6.49 14.02 2.63
N ILE A 76 -5.18 13.80 2.77
CA ILE A 76 -4.30 13.42 1.65
C ILE A 76 -4.54 11.98 1.23
N SER A 77 -4.80 11.09 2.19
CA SER A 77 -5.07 9.67 1.96
C SER A 77 -6.39 9.41 1.21
N ARG A 78 -7.30 10.41 1.19
CA ARG A 78 -8.56 10.36 0.43
C ARG A 78 -8.36 10.20 -1.07
N LYS A 79 -7.22 10.63 -1.60
CA LYS A 79 -6.88 10.44 -3.03
C LYS A 79 -6.67 8.95 -3.38
N GLY A 80 -6.41 8.11 -2.40
CA GLY A 80 -6.23 6.67 -2.60
C GLY A 80 -5.21 6.35 -3.68
N MET A 81 -5.57 5.49 -4.63
CA MET A 81 -4.72 5.13 -5.77
C MET A 81 -4.32 6.34 -6.64
N GLY A 82 -5.15 7.38 -6.69
CA GLY A 82 -4.82 8.61 -7.41
C GLY A 82 -3.53 9.27 -6.89
N LEU A 83 -3.29 9.23 -5.57
CA LEU A 83 -2.04 9.74 -5.00
C LEU A 83 -0.82 8.90 -5.43
N VAL A 84 -0.99 7.59 -5.52
CA VAL A 84 0.08 6.68 -5.98
C VAL A 84 0.47 7.03 -7.42
N PHE A 85 -0.51 7.24 -8.29
CA PHE A 85 -0.26 7.67 -9.66
C PHE A 85 0.33 9.09 -9.77
N GLU A 86 -0.09 10.01 -8.90
CA GLU A 86 0.51 11.36 -8.83
C GLU A 86 2.02 11.30 -8.51
N VAL A 87 2.41 10.40 -7.61
CA VAL A 87 3.82 10.18 -7.25
C VAL A 87 4.59 9.52 -8.37
N ASP A 88 4.01 8.52 -9.04
CA ASP A 88 4.62 7.87 -10.20
C ASP A 88 4.86 8.86 -11.35
N GLN A 89 3.92 9.77 -11.60
CA GLN A 89 4.03 10.83 -12.61
C GLN A 89 4.91 12.02 -12.18
N GLY A 90 5.48 11.99 -10.98
CA GLY A 90 6.30 13.09 -10.46
C GLY A 90 5.52 14.36 -10.12
N LYS A 91 4.19 14.27 -9.99
CA LYS A 91 3.32 15.38 -9.59
C LYS A 91 3.26 15.57 -8.07
N SER A 92 3.62 14.56 -7.32
CA SER A 92 3.71 14.56 -5.86
C SER A 92 4.94 13.79 -5.43
N ASP A 93 5.61 14.28 -4.38
CA ASP A 93 6.87 13.66 -3.91
C ASP A 93 6.64 12.69 -2.75
N TRP A 94 5.39 12.55 -2.26
CA TRP A 94 5.19 11.86 -1.00
C TRP A 94 3.84 11.16 -0.86
N ILE A 95 3.90 9.89 -0.40
CA ILE A 95 2.76 9.12 0.06
C ILE A 95 2.84 9.02 1.59
N PRO A 96 1.82 9.48 2.35
CA PRO A 96 1.83 9.37 3.80
C PRO A 96 1.64 7.92 4.23
N LEU A 97 2.50 7.41 5.12
CA LEU A 97 2.42 6.02 5.61
C LEU A 97 1.05 5.69 6.23
N ARG A 98 0.38 6.71 6.83
CA ARG A 98 -0.97 6.57 7.36
C ARG A 98 -2.02 6.15 6.32
N MET A 99 -1.74 6.28 5.03
CA MET A 99 -2.66 5.86 3.96
C MET A 99 -2.95 4.36 4.05
N ALA A 100 -1.95 3.51 4.32
CA ALA A 100 -2.14 2.06 4.45
C ALA A 100 -3.16 1.69 5.55
N PRO A 101 -3.01 2.10 6.83
CA PRO A 101 -4.00 1.77 7.86
C PRO A 101 -5.39 2.37 7.59
N PHE A 102 -5.50 3.55 6.98
CA PHE A 102 -6.81 4.08 6.61
C PHE A 102 -7.53 3.23 5.57
N MET A 103 -6.80 2.74 4.56
CA MET A 103 -7.36 1.85 3.54
C MET A 103 -7.79 0.50 4.15
N VAL A 104 -6.98 -0.07 5.03
CA VAL A 104 -7.31 -1.31 5.75
C VAL A 104 -8.60 -1.14 6.58
N VAL A 105 -8.64 -0.13 7.44
CA VAL A 105 -9.77 0.10 8.36
C VAL A 105 -11.06 0.39 7.58
N SER A 106 -11.00 1.25 6.56
CA SER A 106 -12.18 1.57 5.75
C SER A 106 -12.72 0.34 4.99
N THR A 107 -11.82 -0.51 4.50
CA THR A 107 -12.21 -1.76 3.83
C THR A 107 -12.83 -2.74 4.81
N TRP A 108 -12.27 -2.90 6.00
CA TRP A 108 -12.83 -3.74 7.05
C TRP A 108 -14.22 -3.26 7.49
N ILE A 109 -14.41 -1.96 7.71
CA ILE A 109 -15.71 -1.38 8.04
C ILE A 109 -16.71 -1.66 6.91
N THR A 110 -16.33 -1.44 5.67
CA THR A 110 -17.21 -1.69 4.51
C THR A 110 -17.67 -3.15 4.45
N HIS A 111 -16.74 -4.10 4.59
CA HIS A 111 -17.07 -5.53 4.54
C HIS A 111 -17.86 -5.99 5.76
N PHE A 112 -17.60 -5.43 6.94
CA PHE A 112 -18.34 -5.72 8.16
C PHE A 112 -19.83 -5.43 8.01
N PHE A 113 -20.17 -4.30 7.42
CA PHE A 113 -21.55 -3.92 7.15
C PHE A 113 -22.14 -4.50 5.83
N GLY A 114 -21.43 -5.41 5.19
CA GLY A 114 -21.96 -6.11 3.99
C GLY A 114 -21.73 -5.40 2.67
N GLY A 115 -21.00 -4.28 2.66
CA GLY A 115 -20.56 -3.64 1.43
C GLY A 115 -19.48 -4.47 0.73
N SER A 116 -19.23 -4.18 -0.54
CA SER A 116 -18.15 -4.75 -1.33
C SER A 116 -17.12 -3.68 -1.65
N ALA A 117 -15.88 -3.92 -1.27
CA ALA A 117 -14.74 -3.08 -1.62
C ALA A 117 -13.64 -3.95 -2.25
N GLY A 118 -12.94 -3.40 -3.24
CA GLY A 118 -11.89 -4.12 -3.97
C GLY A 118 -10.70 -4.43 -3.06
N ARG A 119 -10.45 -5.71 -2.80
CA ARG A 119 -9.32 -6.16 -1.95
C ARG A 119 -7.98 -5.94 -2.64
N GLU A 120 -7.91 -6.21 -3.94
CA GLU A 120 -6.70 -6.07 -4.76
C GLU A 120 -6.21 -4.62 -4.82
N GLY A 121 -7.12 -3.65 -5.00
CA GLY A 121 -6.77 -2.23 -5.01
C GLY A 121 -6.23 -1.74 -3.67
N VAL A 122 -6.72 -2.30 -2.55
CA VAL A 122 -6.21 -1.99 -1.20
C VAL A 122 -4.84 -2.60 -0.98
N ALA A 123 -4.63 -3.85 -1.38
CA ALA A 123 -3.35 -4.54 -1.32
C ALA A 123 -2.27 -3.76 -2.08
N MET A 124 -2.54 -3.40 -3.34
CA MET A 124 -1.62 -2.54 -4.11
C MET A 124 -1.30 -1.22 -3.42
N GLN A 125 -2.28 -0.57 -2.75
CA GLN A 125 -2.05 0.68 -2.03
C GLN A 125 -1.20 0.49 -0.77
N ILE A 126 -1.40 -0.62 -0.03
CA ILE A 126 -0.56 -0.99 1.11
C ILE A 126 0.87 -1.20 0.62
N GLY A 127 1.06 -2.02 -0.41
CA GLY A 127 2.35 -2.30 -1.01
C GLY A 127 3.06 -1.03 -1.49
N ALA A 128 2.36 -0.17 -2.24
CA ALA A 128 2.89 1.12 -2.70
C ALA A 128 3.32 2.03 -1.53
N THR A 129 2.46 2.16 -0.51
CA THR A 129 2.67 3.08 0.62
C THR A 129 3.87 2.65 1.46
N VAL A 130 3.92 1.38 1.84
CA VAL A 130 4.99 0.80 2.66
C VAL A 130 6.31 0.85 1.91
N SER A 131 6.32 0.40 0.66
CA SER A 131 7.53 0.36 -0.16
C SER A 131 8.07 1.75 -0.49
N HIS A 132 7.20 2.73 -0.75
CA HIS A 132 7.60 4.12 -0.96
C HIS A 132 8.24 4.72 0.29
N TYR A 133 7.66 4.46 1.47
CA TYR A 133 8.19 4.94 2.74
C TYR A 133 9.60 4.41 2.99
N PHE A 134 9.81 3.10 2.88
CA PHE A 134 11.12 2.49 3.05
C PHE A 134 12.09 2.86 1.92
N GLY A 135 11.61 2.95 0.68
CA GLY A 135 12.41 3.33 -0.48
C GLY A 135 13.07 4.70 -0.35
N LYS A 136 12.45 5.64 0.36
CA LYS A 136 13.05 6.96 0.65
C LYS A 136 14.28 6.92 1.56
N TYR A 137 14.42 5.90 2.39
CA TYR A 137 15.61 5.73 3.23
C TYR A 137 16.83 5.30 2.41
N PHE A 138 16.62 4.69 1.26
CA PHE A 138 17.70 4.27 0.39
C PHE A 138 18.10 5.43 -0.53
N ARG A 139 19.39 5.82 -0.48
CA ARG A 139 19.95 6.97 -1.22
C ARG A 139 20.21 6.68 -2.71
N PHE A 140 19.39 5.86 -3.35
CA PHE A 140 19.47 5.60 -4.79
C PHE A 140 18.63 6.60 -5.57
N LYS A 141 19.03 6.90 -6.79
CA LYS A 141 18.24 7.75 -7.69
C LYS A 141 16.88 7.10 -7.94
N ASN A 142 15.80 7.83 -7.66
CA ASN A 142 14.40 7.37 -7.81
C ASN A 142 14.02 6.13 -6.99
N SER A 143 14.73 5.82 -5.89
CA SER A 143 14.46 4.64 -5.06
C SER A 143 13.02 4.58 -4.57
N GLY A 144 12.44 5.71 -4.18
CA GLY A 144 11.05 5.77 -3.70
C GLY A 144 10.04 5.26 -4.74
N VAL A 145 10.20 5.64 -6.00
CA VAL A 145 9.30 5.22 -7.09
C VAL A 145 9.56 3.76 -7.49
N ILE A 146 10.82 3.36 -7.60
CA ILE A 146 11.20 1.98 -7.96
C ILE A 146 10.62 0.98 -6.95
N PHE A 147 10.81 1.22 -5.65
CA PHE A 147 10.29 0.34 -4.62
C PHE A 147 8.77 0.44 -4.49
N MET A 148 8.16 1.61 -4.74
CA MET A 148 6.72 1.78 -4.79
C MET A 148 6.09 0.88 -5.85
N VAL A 149 6.60 0.88 -7.08
CA VAL A 149 6.11 0.03 -8.17
C VAL A 149 6.32 -1.46 -7.85
N ALA A 150 7.49 -1.82 -7.30
CA ALA A 150 7.75 -3.19 -6.85
C ALA A 150 6.79 -3.62 -5.74
N GLY A 151 6.48 -2.73 -4.79
CA GLY A 151 5.51 -2.99 -3.73
C GLY A 151 4.07 -3.13 -4.22
N MET A 152 3.67 -2.36 -5.22
CA MET A 152 2.36 -2.53 -5.88
C MET A 152 2.23 -3.88 -6.56
N ALA A 153 3.32 -4.39 -7.14
CA ALA A 153 3.31 -5.70 -7.79
C ALA A 153 3.34 -6.87 -6.80
N ALA A 154 3.73 -6.62 -5.55
CA ALA A 154 3.78 -7.61 -4.48
C ALA A 154 2.47 -7.72 -3.68
N GLY A 155 1.65 -6.64 -3.63
CA GLY A 155 0.33 -6.59 -3.00
C GLY A 155 -0.76 -6.93 -3.98
#